data_9c4c49f2d1106a9bd971e2cf1f41695d
#
_entry.id   9c4c49f2d1106a9bd971e2cf1f41695d
#
_cell.length_a   1.000
_cell.length_b   1.000
_cell.length_c   1.000
_cell.angle_alpha   90.00
_cell.angle_beta   90.00
_cell.angle_gamma   90.00
#
_symmetry.space_group_name_H-M   'P 1'
#
loop_
_entity.id
_entity.type
_entity.pdbx_description
1 polymer ?
#
loop_
_entity_poly.entity_id
_entity_poly.type
_entity_poly.pdbx_seq_one_letter_code
_entity_poly.pdbx_strand_id
1 'polypeptide(L)'
;ASDSLKRTLSKETMANIKKQNDNISYLDIMAMVNGAIRPAGESYREQLFNGIYKDNGNEALNEFLKPTLGYLVYQEQIIDFLHDFCGFTMGQADIVRRHFAKKTGTENDIPVIENGGYLVDIKGNKDPRHIKGFVTVAQEKYGMTEDDARETIKSFLQVIDDASDYLFSRNHAIPYSMIGFFIGWLRYYHKIELLTSALNVYVDNNEKMASIKEYIRSQGIEIKGIKFGKSKAKYFMNKAENAIYQGIASIKYCNETIGEELYKLAKNNHYDNFIELLVDIISKTHVDNRQLEILIILNFFS
;
A
#
# COMPACT_ATOMS: atom_id res chain seq x y z
N ALA A 1 6.27 2.31 -9.07
CA ALA A 1 5.93 0.92 -8.79
C ALA A 1 6.96 0.05 -9.50
N SER A 2 7.59 -0.89 -8.77
CA SER A 2 8.51 -1.85 -9.38
C SER A 2 7.78 -2.64 -10.49
N ASP A 3 8.50 -3.11 -11.52
CA ASP A 3 7.90 -3.89 -12.60
C ASP A 3 7.20 -5.17 -12.10
N SER A 4 7.58 -5.67 -10.92
CA SER A 4 6.89 -6.75 -10.21
C SER A 4 5.44 -6.37 -9.83
N LEU A 5 5.18 -5.16 -9.34
CA LEU A 5 3.82 -4.70 -9.01
C LEU A 5 2.93 -4.54 -10.25
N LYS A 6 3.50 -4.15 -11.38
CA LYS A 6 2.76 -4.06 -12.65
C LYS A 6 2.33 -5.44 -13.17
N ARG A 7 3.13 -6.48 -12.92
CA ARG A 7 2.82 -7.86 -13.31
C ARG A 7 1.80 -8.51 -12.37
N THR A 8 1.86 -8.21 -11.08
CA THR A 8 1.02 -8.83 -10.05
C THR A 8 -0.42 -8.34 -9.99
N LEU A 9 -0.72 -7.14 -10.51
CA LEU A 9 -2.07 -6.57 -10.62
C LEU A 9 -2.52 -6.49 -12.07
N SER A 10 -2.17 -7.47 -12.89
CA SER A 10 -2.62 -7.54 -14.28
C SER A 10 -4.13 -7.78 -14.35
N LYS A 11 -4.75 -7.38 -15.49
CA LYS A 11 -6.15 -7.71 -15.76
C LYS A 11 -6.40 -9.22 -15.76
N GLU A 12 -5.40 -9.98 -16.19
CA GLU A 12 -5.42 -11.43 -16.25
C GLU A 12 -5.46 -12.05 -14.84
N THR A 13 -4.57 -11.62 -13.93
CA THR A 13 -4.59 -12.03 -12.53
C THR A 13 -5.95 -11.77 -11.89
N MET A 14 -6.50 -10.56 -12.07
CA MET A 14 -7.82 -10.23 -11.52
C MET A 14 -8.93 -11.10 -12.11
N ALA A 15 -8.90 -11.37 -13.41
CA ALA A 15 -9.88 -12.23 -14.08
C ALA A 15 -9.77 -13.68 -13.60
N ASN A 16 -8.57 -14.21 -13.44
CA ASN A 16 -8.33 -15.57 -12.95
C ASN A 16 -8.84 -15.76 -11.52
N ILE A 17 -8.55 -14.81 -10.63
CA ILE A 17 -9.05 -14.84 -9.24
C ILE A 17 -10.58 -14.76 -9.22
N LYS A 18 -11.18 -13.86 -10.01
CA LYS A 18 -12.64 -13.74 -10.08
C LYS A 18 -13.36 -14.98 -10.60
N LYS A 19 -12.75 -15.76 -11.47
CA LYS A 19 -13.31 -17.04 -11.93
C LYS A 19 -13.51 -18.04 -10.79
N GLN A 20 -12.67 -17.96 -9.74
CA GLN A 20 -12.76 -18.86 -8.59
C GLN A 20 -13.78 -18.38 -7.55
N ASN A 21 -14.01 -17.06 -7.48
CA ASN A 21 -14.95 -16.47 -6.54
C ASN A 21 -15.52 -15.17 -7.13
N ASP A 22 -16.72 -15.26 -7.74
CA ASP A 22 -17.40 -14.13 -8.38
C ASP A 22 -17.76 -13.01 -7.40
N ASN A 23 -17.95 -13.35 -6.12
CA ASN A 23 -18.33 -12.39 -5.07
C ASN A 23 -17.13 -11.59 -4.53
N ILE A 24 -15.90 -11.98 -4.83
CA ILE A 24 -14.72 -11.24 -4.36
C ILE A 24 -14.68 -9.85 -4.99
N SER A 25 -14.53 -8.80 -4.17
CA SER A 25 -14.40 -7.44 -4.67
C SER A 25 -13.00 -7.19 -5.26
N TYR A 26 -12.89 -6.20 -6.16
CA TYR A 26 -11.57 -5.78 -6.65
C TYR A 26 -10.66 -5.25 -5.53
N LEU A 27 -11.24 -4.66 -4.49
CA LEU A 27 -10.49 -4.19 -3.33
C LEU A 27 -9.91 -5.38 -2.54
N ASP A 28 -10.67 -6.44 -2.34
CA ASP A 28 -10.20 -7.66 -1.68
C ASP A 28 -9.10 -8.34 -2.49
N ILE A 29 -9.24 -8.38 -3.82
CA ILE A 29 -8.16 -8.89 -4.72
C ILE A 29 -6.89 -8.06 -4.55
N MET A 30 -6.99 -6.73 -4.55
CA MET A 30 -5.82 -5.86 -4.34
C MET A 30 -5.20 -6.08 -2.95
N ALA A 31 -6.02 -6.21 -1.91
CA ALA A 31 -5.55 -6.47 -0.54
C ALA A 31 -4.85 -7.83 -0.44
N MET A 32 -5.44 -8.87 -1.02
CA MET A 32 -4.87 -10.23 -1.06
C MET A 32 -3.53 -10.24 -1.81
N VAL A 33 -3.45 -9.59 -2.97
CA VAL A 33 -2.20 -9.47 -3.74
C VAL A 33 -1.15 -8.69 -2.94
N ASN A 34 -1.53 -7.61 -2.24
CA ASN A 34 -0.61 -6.88 -1.36
C ASN A 34 -0.05 -7.75 -0.22
N GLY A 35 -0.86 -8.66 0.32
CA GLY A 35 -0.39 -9.67 1.27
C GLY A 35 0.56 -10.68 0.64
N ALA A 36 0.19 -11.24 -0.50
CA ALA A 36 0.94 -12.30 -1.18
C ALA A 36 2.29 -11.86 -1.79
N ILE A 37 2.50 -10.57 -2.07
CA ILE A 37 3.82 -10.07 -2.54
C ILE A 37 4.86 -9.98 -1.41
N ARG A 38 4.47 -10.16 -0.16
CA ARG A 38 5.38 -10.24 0.98
C ARG A 38 6.16 -11.56 0.96
N PRO A 39 7.29 -11.66 1.67
CA PRO A 39 8.10 -12.89 1.70
C PRO A 39 7.30 -14.15 2.02
N ALA A 40 6.35 -14.09 2.95
CA ALA A 40 5.46 -15.22 3.28
C ALA A 40 4.68 -15.80 2.09
N GLY A 41 4.40 -14.99 1.08
CA GLY A 41 3.68 -15.42 -0.12
C GLY A 41 4.55 -16.11 -1.17
N GLU A 42 5.85 -16.20 -0.97
CA GLU A 42 6.78 -16.69 -2.00
C GLU A 42 6.44 -18.10 -2.48
N SER A 43 6.06 -19.00 -1.57
CA SER A 43 5.74 -20.40 -1.87
C SER A 43 4.44 -20.61 -2.66
N TYR A 44 3.48 -19.67 -2.58
CA TYR A 44 2.16 -19.82 -3.21
C TYR A 44 1.75 -18.66 -4.13
N ARG A 45 2.55 -17.62 -4.22
CA ARG A 45 2.23 -16.37 -4.95
C ARG A 45 1.87 -16.61 -6.40
N GLU A 46 2.62 -17.45 -7.09
CA GLU A 46 2.40 -17.73 -8.50
C GLU A 46 1.05 -18.44 -8.71
N GLN A 47 0.76 -19.43 -7.89
CA GLN A 47 -0.49 -20.18 -7.97
C GLN A 47 -1.69 -19.26 -7.66
N LEU A 48 -1.59 -18.44 -6.63
CA LEU A 48 -2.63 -17.49 -6.26
C LEU A 48 -2.89 -16.48 -7.39
N PHE A 49 -1.85 -15.96 -8.04
CA PHE A 49 -2.00 -15.00 -9.15
C PHE A 49 -2.56 -15.64 -10.42
N ASN A 50 -2.37 -16.94 -10.60
CA ASN A 50 -3.01 -17.72 -11.65
C ASN A 50 -4.45 -18.13 -11.30
N GLY A 51 -4.96 -17.75 -10.12
CA GLY A 51 -6.29 -18.10 -9.65
C GLY A 51 -6.43 -19.57 -9.31
N ILE A 52 -5.33 -20.23 -8.95
CA ILE A 52 -5.36 -21.65 -8.55
C ILE A 52 -5.83 -21.73 -7.10
N TYR A 53 -6.92 -22.45 -6.87
CA TYR A 53 -7.44 -22.71 -5.53
C TYR A 53 -6.60 -23.79 -4.84
N LYS A 54 -6.25 -23.53 -3.56
CA LYS A 54 -5.56 -24.52 -2.73
C LYS A 54 -6.58 -25.36 -1.96
N ASP A 55 -6.58 -26.66 -2.17
CA ASP A 55 -7.30 -27.62 -1.33
C ASP A 55 -6.50 -27.87 -0.04
N ASN A 56 -7.15 -27.71 1.10
CA ASN A 56 -6.57 -27.94 2.43
C ASN A 56 -6.98 -29.30 3.00
N GLY A 57 -7.54 -30.21 2.18
CA GLY A 57 -7.91 -31.57 2.56
C GLY A 57 -9.15 -31.67 3.46
N ASN A 58 -9.80 -30.57 3.77
CA ASN A 58 -10.99 -30.54 4.61
C ASN A 58 -11.96 -29.45 4.15
N GLU A 59 -13.26 -29.80 4.01
CA GLU A 59 -14.29 -28.90 3.47
C GLU A 59 -14.48 -27.65 4.36
N ALA A 60 -14.46 -27.78 5.68
CA ALA A 60 -14.64 -26.66 6.59
C ALA A 60 -13.44 -25.67 6.51
N LEU A 61 -12.22 -26.17 6.39
CA LEU A 61 -11.03 -25.34 6.17
C LEU A 61 -11.04 -24.70 4.78
N ASN A 62 -11.49 -25.40 3.78
CA ASN A 62 -11.63 -24.91 2.43
C ASN A 62 -12.65 -23.77 2.35
N GLU A 63 -13.81 -23.89 2.99
CA GLU A 63 -14.80 -22.81 3.06
C GLU A 63 -14.29 -21.61 3.88
N PHE A 64 -13.60 -21.86 5.00
CA PHE A 64 -12.96 -20.83 5.81
C PHE A 64 -11.93 -20.00 5.03
N LEU A 65 -11.08 -20.64 4.24
CA LEU A 65 -10.04 -19.99 3.45
C LEU A 65 -10.48 -19.59 2.03
N LYS A 66 -11.72 -19.85 1.66
CA LYS A 66 -12.25 -19.51 0.33
C LYS A 66 -12.08 -18.03 -0.06
N PRO A 67 -12.22 -17.04 0.85
CA PRO A 67 -11.97 -15.63 0.51
C PRO A 67 -10.55 -15.35 0.01
N THR A 68 -9.59 -16.20 0.35
CA THR A 68 -8.19 -16.11 -0.07
C THR A 68 -7.74 -17.29 -0.93
N LEU A 69 -8.69 -17.92 -1.65
CA LEU A 69 -8.47 -19.06 -2.56
C LEU A 69 -7.77 -20.26 -1.88
N GLY A 70 -8.04 -20.50 -0.61
CA GLY A 70 -7.46 -21.59 0.15
C GLY A 70 -6.07 -21.28 0.75
N TYR A 71 -5.54 -20.07 0.56
CA TYR A 71 -4.23 -19.69 1.10
C TYR A 71 -4.34 -18.91 2.41
N LEU A 72 -3.36 -19.12 3.28
CA LEU A 72 -3.18 -18.33 4.50
C LEU A 72 -2.37 -17.07 4.12
N VAL A 73 -3.06 -15.93 3.99
CA VAL A 73 -2.51 -14.64 3.52
C VAL A 73 -2.38 -13.64 4.64
N TYR A 74 -3.34 -13.66 5.57
CA TYR A 74 -3.46 -12.66 6.63
C TYR A 74 -3.24 -13.27 8.02
N GLN A 75 -2.57 -12.52 8.88
CA GLN A 75 -2.39 -12.91 10.28
C GLN A 75 -3.72 -13.07 11.04
N GLU A 76 -4.74 -12.31 10.67
CA GLU A 76 -6.07 -12.40 11.24
C GLU A 76 -6.71 -13.76 10.97
N GLN A 77 -6.37 -14.44 9.86
CA GLN A 77 -6.86 -15.79 9.59
C GLN A 77 -6.36 -16.83 10.61
N ILE A 78 -5.19 -16.63 11.20
CA ILE A 78 -4.73 -17.48 12.31
C ILE A 78 -5.60 -17.23 13.54
N ILE A 79 -5.90 -15.97 13.85
CA ILE A 79 -6.73 -15.59 15.01
C ILE A 79 -8.14 -16.18 14.84
N ASP A 80 -8.74 -16.01 13.67
CA ASP A 80 -10.08 -16.51 13.34
C ASP A 80 -10.11 -18.05 13.38
N PHE A 81 -9.09 -18.71 12.85
CA PHE A 81 -8.96 -20.17 12.93
C PHE A 81 -8.91 -20.66 14.38
N LEU A 82 -8.06 -20.08 15.21
CA LEU A 82 -7.96 -20.47 16.62
C LEU A 82 -9.26 -20.23 17.39
N HIS A 83 -9.97 -19.14 17.04
CA HIS A 83 -11.28 -18.84 17.62
C HIS A 83 -12.36 -19.83 17.17
N ASP A 84 -12.56 -19.98 15.86
CA ASP A 84 -13.71 -20.69 15.30
C ASP A 84 -13.56 -22.23 15.33
N PHE A 85 -12.31 -22.70 15.21
CA PHE A 85 -12.00 -24.12 15.09
C PHE A 85 -11.37 -24.75 16.33
N CYS A 86 -10.86 -23.92 17.27
CA CYS A 86 -10.20 -24.45 18.46
C CYS A 86 -10.84 -23.94 19.77
N GLY A 87 -11.75 -22.96 19.70
CA GLY A 87 -12.48 -22.45 20.86
C GLY A 87 -11.68 -21.47 21.74
N PHE A 88 -10.66 -20.82 21.18
CA PHE A 88 -9.95 -19.72 21.85
C PHE A 88 -10.82 -18.46 21.88
N THR A 89 -10.63 -17.62 22.88
CA THR A 89 -11.08 -16.23 22.80
C THR A 89 -10.17 -15.46 21.83
N MET A 90 -10.66 -14.38 21.22
CA MET A 90 -9.85 -13.55 20.30
C MET A 90 -8.55 -13.06 20.94
N GLY A 91 -8.57 -12.70 22.22
CA GLY A 91 -7.37 -12.28 22.94
C GLY A 91 -6.34 -13.41 23.14
N GLN A 92 -6.80 -14.62 23.49
CA GLN A 92 -5.94 -15.80 23.58
C GLN A 92 -5.36 -16.15 22.20
N ALA A 93 -6.18 -16.11 21.15
CA ALA A 93 -5.77 -16.39 19.78
C ALA A 93 -4.69 -15.40 19.30
N ASP A 94 -4.79 -14.10 19.62
CA ASP A 94 -3.75 -13.12 19.28
C ASP A 94 -2.43 -13.35 20.03
N ILE A 95 -2.49 -13.82 21.29
CA ILE A 95 -1.28 -14.20 22.02
C ILE A 95 -0.58 -15.36 21.31
N VAL A 96 -1.32 -16.42 20.99
CA VAL A 96 -0.79 -17.61 20.31
C VAL A 96 -0.25 -17.25 18.92
N ARG A 97 -0.99 -16.44 18.14
CA ARG A 97 -0.48 -15.95 16.85
C ARG A 97 0.87 -15.23 16.99
N ARG A 98 1.07 -14.44 18.07
CA ARG A 98 2.36 -13.78 18.31
C ARG A 98 3.48 -14.77 18.67
N HIS A 99 3.15 -15.87 19.35
CA HIS A 99 4.11 -16.93 19.62
C HIS A 99 4.58 -17.59 18.34
N PHE A 100 3.68 -17.92 17.43
CA PHE A 100 4.04 -18.41 16.09
C PHE A 100 4.92 -17.43 15.33
N ALA A 101 4.55 -16.14 15.29
CA ALA A 101 5.31 -15.10 14.58
C ALA A 101 6.71 -14.86 15.19
N LYS A 102 6.92 -15.13 16.47
CA LYS A 102 8.22 -14.98 17.15
C LYS A 102 9.00 -16.30 17.25
N LYS A 103 8.41 -17.41 16.82
CA LYS A 103 8.94 -18.78 17.01
C LYS A 103 9.30 -19.07 18.47
N THR A 104 8.46 -18.61 19.40
CA THR A 104 8.68 -18.77 20.85
C THR A 104 7.40 -19.19 21.56
N GLY A 105 7.44 -20.23 22.39
CA GLY A 105 6.30 -20.69 23.22
C GLY A 105 5.30 -21.57 22.46
N THR A 106 5.51 -21.84 21.20
CA THR A 106 4.62 -22.68 20.36
C THR A 106 4.57 -24.14 20.86
N GLU A 107 5.64 -24.62 21.49
CA GLU A 107 5.70 -25.94 22.12
C GLU A 107 4.67 -26.12 23.23
N ASN A 108 4.25 -25.05 23.89
CA ASN A 108 3.20 -25.07 24.91
C ASN A 108 1.80 -24.84 24.32
N ASP A 109 1.72 -24.09 23.21
CA ASP A 109 0.45 -23.74 22.59
C ASP A 109 -0.10 -24.89 21.74
N ILE A 110 0.75 -25.60 20.98
CA ILE A 110 0.36 -26.66 20.05
C ILE A 110 -0.50 -27.75 20.73
N PRO A 111 -0.13 -28.30 21.91
CA PRO A 111 -0.97 -29.28 22.61
C PRO A 111 -2.36 -28.74 22.98
N VAL A 112 -2.45 -27.42 23.33
CA VAL A 112 -3.72 -26.77 23.66
C VAL A 112 -4.55 -26.53 22.39
N ILE A 113 -3.92 -26.19 21.29
CA ILE A 113 -4.60 -26.04 19.99
C ILE A 113 -5.19 -27.38 19.56
N GLU A 114 -4.45 -28.46 19.67
CA GLU A 114 -4.90 -29.80 19.27
C GLU A 114 -5.97 -30.36 20.20
N ASN A 115 -5.68 -30.46 21.49
CA ASN A 115 -6.43 -31.26 22.46
C ASN A 115 -7.26 -30.45 23.45
N GLY A 116 -7.10 -29.12 23.45
CA GLY A 116 -7.70 -28.25 24.45
C GLY A 116 -6.94 -28.17 25.75
N GLY A 117 -7.48 -27.40 26.69
CA GLY A 117 -6.86 -27.17 27.97
C GLY A 117 -6.80 -25.70 28.35
N TYR A 118 -5.68 -25.27 28.87
CA TYR A 118 -5.48 -23.91 29.34
C TYR A 118 -4.14 -23.36 28.86
N LEU A 119 -4.12 -22.13 28.40
CA LEU A 119 -2.86 -21.46 28.11
C LEU A 119 -2.08 -21.17 29.39
N VAL A 120 -0.77 -21.30 29.29
CA VAL A 120 0.16 -20.98 30.39
C VAL A 120 1.15 -19.95 29.88
N ASP A 121 1.27 -18.82 30.57
CA ASP A 121 2.22 -17.78 30.20
C ASP A 121 3.68 -18.18 30.52
N ILE A 122 4.64 -17.37 30.06
CA ILE A 122 6.08 -17.59 30.27
C ILE A 122 6.49 -17.60 31.75
N LYS A 123 5.61 -17.12 32.67
CA LYS A 123 5.83 -17.12 34.13
C LYS A 123 5.17 -18.31 34.81
N GLY A 124 4.51 -19.19 34.03
CA GLY A 124 3.78 -20.34 34.57
C GLY A 124 2.36 -20.05 35.05
N ASN A 125 1.84 -18.83 34.82
CA ASN A 125 0.46 -18.51 35.21
C ASN A 125 -0.52 -19.09 34.19
N LYS A 126 -1.55 -19.78 34.72
CA LYS A 126 -2.59 -20.42 33.90
C LYS A 126 -3.73 -19.45 33.62
N ASP A 127 -4.13 -19.29 32.33
CA ASP A 127 -5.37 -18.58 31.98
C ASP A 127 -6.57 -19.40 32.52
N PRO A 128 -7.50 -18.80 33.26
CA PRO A 128 -8.64 -19.54 33.84
C PRO A 128 -9.65 -20.03 32.78
N ARG A 129 -9.60 -19.53 31.55
CA ARG A 129 -10.54 -19.87 30.49
C ARG A 129 -10.12 -21.14 29.78
N HIS A 130 -10.97 -22.16 29.85
CA HIS A 130 -10.74 -23.44 29.19
C HIS A 130 -10.95 -23.31 27.67
N ILE A 131 -10.06 -23.93 26.90
CA ILE A 131 -10.07 -24.01 25.45
C ILE A 131 -10.47 -25.42 25.06
N LYS A 132 -11.38 -25.58 24.10
CA LYS A 132 -11.87 -26.90 23.65
C LYS A 132 -10.81 -27.70 22.90
N GLY A 133 -10.00 -27.04 22.09
CA GLY A 133 -9.07 -27.65 21.15
C GLY A 133 -9.73 -28.07 19.82
N PHE A 134 -8.89 -28.18 18.80
CA PHE A 134 -9.38 -28.49 17.44
C PHE A 134 -10.09 -29.83 17.36
N VAL A 135 -9.53 -30.90 17.95
CA VAL A 135 -10.10 -32.25 17.85
C VAL A 135 -11.55 -32.28 18.39
N THR A 136 -11.76 -31.66 19.56
CA THR A 136 -13.09 -31.59 20.16
C THR A 136 -14.08 -30.79 19.27
N VAL A 137 -13.67 -29.60 18.80
CA VAL A 137 -14.55 -28.78 17.97
C VAL A 137 -14.81 -29.44 16.61
N ALA A 138 -13.81 -30.10 16.02
CA ALA A 138 -13.97 -30.82 14.77
C ALA A 138 -14.97 -31.96 14.85
N GLN A 139 -14.94 -32.72 15.95
CA GLN A 139 -15.94 -33.78 16.21
C GLN A 139 -17.34 -33.20 16.45
N GLU A 140 -17.44 -32.19 17.35
CA GLU A 140 -18.74 -31.61 17.73
C GLU A 140 -19.44 -30.84 16.61
N LYS A 141 -18.68 -30.03 15.86
CA LYS A 141 -19.24 -29.06 14.92
C LYS A 141 -19.23 -29.54 13.47
N TYR A 142 -18.22 -30.33 13.11
CA TYR A 142 -17.99 -30.76 11.73
C TYR A 142 -18.15 -32.27 11.51
N GLY A 143 -18.40 -33.05 12.57
CA GLY A 143 -18.64 -34.48 12.49
C GLY A 143 -17.42 -35.31 12.05
N MET A 144 -16.20 -34.77 12.24
CA MET A 144 -14.97 -35.46 11.88
C MET A 144 -14.71 -36.62 12.83
N THR A 145 -14.04 -37.68 12.33
CA THR A 145 -13.48 -38.68 13.22
C THR A 145 -12.28 -38.10 13.98
N GLU A 146 -11.89 -38.70 15.09
CA GLU A 146 -10.72 -38.23 15.85
C GLU A 146 -9.43 -38.30 15.03
N ASP A 147 -9.27 -39.40 14.28
CA ASP A 147 -8.08 -39.60 13.43
C ASP A 147 -7.99 -38.54 12.31
N ASP A 148 -9.10 -38.28 11.61
CA ASP A 148 -9.16 -37.25 10.58
C ASP A 148 -8.92 -35.87 11.17
N ALA A 149 -9.45 -35.56 12.35
CA ALA A 149 -9.23 -34.28 13.02
C ALA A 149 -7.74 -34.09 13.41
N ARG A 150 -7.08 -35.14 13.91
CA ARG A 150 -5.66 -35.10 14.27
C ARG A 150 -4.76 -34.92 13.04
N GLU A 151 -5.05 -35.62 11.95
CA GLU A 151 -4.29 -35.46 10.70
C GLU A 151 -4.47 -34.05 10.12
N THR A 152 -5.70 -33.56 10.10
CA THR A 152 -6.06 -32.22 9.61
C THR A 152 -5.33 -31.13 10.40
N ILE A 153 -5.41 -31.17 11.74
CA ILE A 153 -4.78 -30.12 12.56
C ILE A 153 -3.25 -30.14 12.45
N LYS A 154 -2.64 -31.34 12.41
CA LYS A 154 -1.19 -31.47 12.24
C LYS A 154 -0.73 -30.87 10.92
N SER A 155 -1.44 -31.15 9.83
CA SER A 155 -1.16 -30.58 8.51
C SER A 155 -1.34 -29.05 8.50
N PHE A 156 -2.42 -28.56 9.12
CA PHE A 156 -2.70 -27.12 9.13
C PHE A 156 -1.78 -26.31 10.05
N LEU A 157 -1.33 -26.88 11.17
CA LEU A 157 -0.30 -26.26 12.02
C LEU A 157 1.02 -26.08 11.28
N GLN A 158 1.40 -27.00 10.39
CA GLN A 158 2.58 -26.80 9.53
C GLN A 158 2.36 -25.61 8.59
N VAL A 159 1.18 -25.46 7.99
CA VAL A 159 0.86 -24.28 7.15
C VAL A 159 0.91 -22.99 7.95
N ILE A 160 0.45 -22.99 9.20
CA ILE A 160 0.55 -21.83 10.10
C ILE A 160 2.00 -21.52 10.42
N ASP A 161 2.80 -22.52 10.76
CA ASP A 161 4.21 -22.32 11.13
C ASP A 161 5.02 -21.76 9.97
N ASP A 162 4.86 -22.32 8.76
CA ASP A 162 5.54 -21.88 7.54
C ASP A 162 5.18 -20.42 7.15
N ALA A 163 3.94 -20.02 7.40
CA ALA A 163 3.42 -18.71 7.03
C ALA A 163 3.67 -17.62 8.08
N SER A 164 3.82 -17.98 9.36
CA SER A 164 3.68 -17.08 10.51
C SER A 164 4.66 -15.92 10.57
N ASP A 165 5.89 -16.10 10.06
CA ASP A 165 6.96 -15.10 10.18
C ASP A 165 6.64 -13.79 9.44
N TYR A 166 5.80 -13.84 8.39
CA TYR A 166 5.67 -12.75 7.44
C TYR A 166 4.23 -12.45 7.00
N LEU A 167 3.21 -13.05 7.65
CA LEU A 167 1.82 -12.77 7.31
C LEU A 167 1.50 -11.30 7.45
N PHE A 168 0.74 -10.80 6.49
CA PHE A 168 0.37 -9.40 6.45
C PHE A 168 -0.93 -9.16 7.22
N SER A 169 -1.04 -8.01 7.92
CA SER A 169 -2.29 -7.64 8.56
C SER A 169 -3.33 -7.22 7.52
N ARG A 170 -4.51 -7.81 7.56
CA ARG A 170 -5.66 -7.42 6.75
C ARG A 170 -6.08 -5.98 7.00
N ASN A 171 -5.97 -5.54 8.26
CA ASN A 171 -6.29 -4.17 8.67
C ASN A 171 -5.36 -3.12 8.05
N HIS A 172 -4.14 -3.51 7.62
CA HIS A 172 -3.24 -2.68 6.84
C HIS A 172 -3.43 -2.87 5.34
N ALA A 173 -3.68 -4.12 4.89
CA ALA A 173 -3.82 -4.45 3.48
C ALA A 173 -4.98 -3.70 2.81
N ILE A 174 -6.15 -3.67 3.45
CA ILE A 174 -7.35 -3.04 2.91
C ILE A 174 -7.20 -1.51 2.76
N PRO A 175 -6.87 -0.72 3.80
CA PRO A 175 -6.69 0.73 3.65
C PRO A 175 -5.59 1.08 2.66
N TYR A 176 -4.49 0.34 2.63
CA TYR A 176 -3.42 0.55 1.68
C TYR A 176 -3.87 0.32 0.23
N SER A 177 -4.69 -0.70 0.03
CA SER A 177 -5.31 -0.99 -1.29
C SER A 177 -6.33 0.07 -1.69
N MET A 178 -7.10 0.63 -0.74
CA MET A 178 -7.99 1.77 -0.99
C MET A 178 -7.21 2.99 -1.48
N ILE A 179 -6.10 3.33 -0.82
CA ILE A 179 -5.22 4.43 -1.26
C ILE A 179 -4.70 4.14 -2.68
N GLY A 180 -4.26 2.91 -2.94
CA GLY A 180 -3.82 2.48 -4.27
C GLY A 180 -4.91 2.61 -5.33
N PHE A 181 -6.15 2.27 -4.99
CA PHE A 181 -7.31 2.44 -5.86
C PHE A 181 -7.58 3.92 -6.15
N PHE A 182 -7.58 4.78 -5.14
CA PHE A 182 -7.77 6.24 -5.33
C PHE A 182 -6.68 6.85 -6.20
N ILE A 183 -5.42 6.47 -5.99
CA ILE A 183 -4.32 6.93 -6.84
C ILE A 183 -4.51 6.44 -8.29
N GLY A 184 -4.94 5.20 -8.49
CA GLY A 184 -5.27 4.65 -9.80
C GLY A 184 -6.40 5.41 -10.50
N TRP A 185 -7.46 5.73 -9.74
CA TRP A 185 -8.60 6.52 -10.21
C TRP A 185 -8.17 7.95 -10.61
N LEU A 186 -7.41 8.63 -9.74
CA LEU A 186 -6.85 9.95 -10.03
C LEU A 186 -5.93 9.90 -11.26
N ARG A 187 -5.12 8.86 -11.41
CA ARG A 187 -4.25 8.68 -12.58
C ARG A 187 -5.04 8.53 -13.88
N TYR A 188 -6.23 7.96 -13.83
CA TYR A 188 -7.07 7.78 -15.01
C TYR A 188 -7.85 9.05 -15.36
N TYR A 189 -8.53 9.66 -14.39
CA TYR A 189 -9.44 10.78 -14.62
C TYR A 189 -8.80 12.16 -14.43
N HIS A 190 -7.76 12.26 -13.60
CA HIS A 190 -7.11 13.51 -13.17
C HIS A 190 -5.59 13.41 -13.27
N LYS A 191 -5.12 12.90 -14.41
CA LYS A 191 -3.70 12.57 -14.60
C LYS A 191 -2.78 13.77 -14.40
N ILE A 192 -3.08 14.90 -15.03
CA ILE A 192 -2.22 16.09 -14.97
C ILE A 192 -2.17 16.68 -13.55
N GLU A 193 -3.31 16.66 -12.84
CA GLU A 193 -3.40 17.12 -11.45
C GLU A 193 -2.56 16.24 -10.52
N LEU A 194 -2.70 14.93 -10.64
CA LEU A 194 -1.94 13.97 -9.85
C LEU A 194 -0.43 14.13 -10.08
N LEU A 195 -0.02 14.25 -11.33
CA LEU A 195 1.40 14.39 -11.68
C LEU A 195 1.97 15.74 -11.24
N THR A 196 1.21 16.81 -11.32
CA THR A 196 1.58 18.12 -10.77
C THR A 196 1.76 18.06 -9.25
N SER A 197 0.83 17.42 -8.55
CA SER A 197 0.94 17.18 -7.11
C SER A 197 2.17 16.35 -6.75
N ALA A 198 2.45 15.30 -7.52
CA ALA A 198 3.63 14.46 -7.30
C ALA A 198 4.95 15.25 -7.46
N LEU A 199 5.05 16.15 -8.44
CA LEU A 199 6.21 17.03 -8.60
C LEU A 199 6.40 17.94 -7.38
N ASN A 200 5.31 18.46 -6.82
CA ASN A 200 5.37 19.33 -5.64
C ASN A 200 5.74 18.56 -4.36
N VAL A 201 5.25 17.31 -4.21
CA VAL A 201 5.57 16.47 -3.03
C VAL A 201 7.02 16.00 -3.04
N TYR A 202 7.58 15.73 -4.22
CA TYR A 202 8.93 15.16 -4.35
C TYR A 202 9.96 16.17 -4.82
N VAL A 203 9.70 17.48 -4.72
CA VAL A 203 10.58 18.56 -5.22
C VAL A 203 12.02 18.47 -4.71
N ASP A 204 12.21 18.01 -3.49
CA ASP A 204 13.54 17.85 -2.86
C ASP A 204 14.21 16.49 -3.11
N ASN A 205 13.55 15.59 -3.86
CA ASN A 205 14.08 14.26 -4.16
C ASN A 205 14.43 14.14 -5.65
N ASN A 206 15.69 14.34 -5.99
CA ASN A 206 16.17 14.37 -7.37
C ASN A 206 15.87 13.10 -8.17
N GLU A 207 16.04 11.93 -7.56
CA GLU A 207 15.80 10.62 -8.22
C GLU A 207 14.31 10.45 -8.57
N LYS A 208 13.44 10.70 -7.61
CA LYS A 208 11.98 10.64 -7.85
C LYS A 208 11.52 11.70 -8.84
N MET A 209 12.08 12.92 -8.74
CA MET A 209 11.79 13.99 -9.70
C MET A 209 12.15 13.60 -11.13
N ALA A 210 13.33 13.00 -11.34
CA ALA A 210 13.75 12.52 -12.66
C ALA A 210 12.75 11.48 -13.21
N SER A 211 12.42 10.46 -12.43
CA SER A 211 11.47 9.41 -12.82
C SER A 211 10.05 9.95 -13.10
N ILE A 212 9.56 10.89 -12.27
CA ILE A 212 8.25 11.52 -12.48
C ILE A 212 8.25 12.36 -13.76
N LYS A 213 9.28 13.15 -14.01
CA LYS A 213 9.39 13.96 -15.23
C LYS A 213 9.47 13.11 -16.49
N GLU A 214 10.21 12.00 -16.46
CA GLU A 214 10.25 11.03 -17.55
C GLU A 214 8.86 10.44 -17.82
N TYR A 215 8.18 10.01 -16.76
CA TYR A 215 6.82 9.49 -16.86
C TYR A 215 5.83 10.55 -17.42
N ILE A 216 5.91 11.81 -16.99
CA ILE A 216 5.08 12.91 -17.51
C ILE A 216 5.27 13.07 -19.02
N ARG A 217 6.52 13.08 -19.48
CA ARG A 217 6.84 13.19 -20.91
C ARG A 217 6.30 11.99 -21.71
N SER A 218 6.42 10.77 -21.15
CA SER A 218 5.86 9.56 -21.79
C SER A 218 4.34 9.57 -21.94
N GLN A 219 3.65 10.43 -21.15
CA GLN A 219 2.20 10.62 -21.23
C GLN A 219 1.80 11.75 -22.20
N GLY A 220 2.74 12.34 -22.93
CA GLY A 220 2.48 13.44 -23.85
C GLY A 220 2.14 14.76 -23.16
N ILE A 221 2.53 14.93 -21.88
CA ILE A 221 2.35 16.16 -21.11
C ILE A 221 3.68 16.94 -21.17
N GLU A 222 3.60 18.20 -21.60
CA GLU A 222 4.79 19.06 -21.66
C GLU A 222 5.16 19.58 -20.28
N ILE A 223 6.46 19.59 -19.97
CA ILE A 223 7.00 20.27 -18.79
C ILE A 223 7.71 21.53 -19.27
N LYS A 224 7.10 22.68 -18.98
CA LYS A 224 7.63 23.99 -19.34
C LYS A 224 8.48 24.55 -18.22
N GLY A 225 9.55 25.27 -18.60
CA GLY A 225 10.38 26.02 -17.67
C GLY A 225 9.62 27.15 -16.97
N ILE A 226 10.30 27.85 -16.09
CA ILE A 226 9.75 29.03 -15.43
C ILE A 226 9.53 30.15 -16.46
N LYS A 227 8.40 30.89 -16.28
CA LYS A 227 8.07 32.03 -17.14
C LYS A 227 7.31 33.09 -16.34
N PHE A 228 7.71 34.37 -16.49
CA PHE A 228 7.04 35.50 -15.87
C PHE A 228 5.58 35.59 -16.30
N GLY A 229 4.69 35.86 -15.36
CA GLY A 229 3.25 35.90 -15.57
C GLY A 229 2.53 34.57 -15.70
N LYS A 230 3.27 33.44 -15.85
CA LYS A 230 2.71 32.10 -15.91
C LYS A 230 3.10 31.24 -14.72
N SER A 231 4.37 31.16 -14.37
CA SER A 231 4.85 30.33 -13.25
C SER A 231 4.42 30.87 -11.90
N LYS A 232 3.96 30.00 -11.05
CA LYS A 232 3.62 30.23 -9.65
C LYS A 232 4.75 29.79 -8.74
N ALA A 233 4.59 29.91 -7.42
CA ALA A 233 5.57 29.42 -6.46
C ALA A 233 5.83 27.91 -6.65
N LYS A 234 4.77 27.11 -6.73
CA LYS A 234 4.83 25.64 -6.93
C LYS A 234 4.60 25.25 -8.38
N TYR A 235 4.92 23.99 -8.73
CA TYR A 235 4.53 23.44 -10.02
C TYR A 235 3.02 23.64 -10.24
N PHE A 236 2.67 24.07 -11.42
CA PHE A 236 1.32 24.47 -11.77
C PHE A 236 0.93 23.89 -13.13
N MET A 237 -0.26 23.30 -13.23
CA MET A 237 -0.78 22.78 -14.49
C MET A 237 -1.56 23.84 -15.28
N ASN A 238 -1.45 23.76 -16.60
CA ASN A 238 -2.35 24.42 -17.55
C ASN A 238 -3.02 23.35 -18.41
N LYS A 239 -4.30 23.06 -18.14
CA LYS A 239 -5.06 22.03 -18.84
C LYS A 239 -5.27 22.37 -20.32
N ALA A 240 -5.45 23.65 -20.64
CA ALA A 240 -5.68 24.08 -22.02
C ALA A 240 -4.45 23.86 -22.91
N GLU A 241 -3.26 23.97 -22.32
CA GLU A 241 -1.99 23.72 -23.00
C GLU A 241 -1.50 22.27 -22.86
N ASN A 242 -2.17 21.42 -22.08
CA ASN A 242 -1.70 20.10 -21.65
C ASN A 242 -0.26 20.13 -21.11
N ALA A 243 0.05 21.11 -20.27
CA ALA A 243 1.39 21.41 -19.81
C ALA A 243 1.45 21.62 -18.28
N ILE A 244 2.62 21.33 -17.70
CA ILE A 244 2.94 21.63 -16.31
C ILE A 244 4.08 22.64 -16.32
N TYR A 245 3.86 23.79 -15.71
CA TYR A 245 4.88 24.81 -15.54
C TYR A 245 5.69 24.55 -14.28
N GLN A 246 7.00 24.70 -14.39
CA GLN A 246 7.90 24.61 -13.26
C GLN A 246 7.62 25.74 -12.24
N GLY A 247 7.61 25.39 -10.96
CA GLY A 247 7.45 26.33 -9.87
C GLY A 247 8.76 27.08 -9.56
N ILE A 248 8.65 28.36 -9.22
CA ILE A 248 9.80 29.22 -8.92
C ILE A 248 10.55 28.70 -7.68
N ALA A 249 9.84 28.20 -6.68
CA ALA A 249 10.43 27.63 -5.46
C ALA A 249 11.25 26.35 -5.70
N SER A 250 11.14 25.71 -6.87
CA SER A 250 11.99 24.56 -7.23
C SER A 250 13.38 24.97 -7.75
N ILE A 251 13.60 26.27 -7.93
CA ILE A 251 14.87 26.82 -8.36
C ILE A 251 15.75 27.04 -7.11
N LYS A 252 17.01 26.63 -7.21
CA LYS A 252 17.98 26.80 -6.12
C LYS A 252 18.03 28.25 -5.67
N TYR A 253 17.97 28.47 -4.37
CA TYR A 253 17.93 29.76 -3.67
C TYR A 253 16.60 30.52 -3.74
N CYS A 254 15.63 30.12 -4.57
CA CYS A 254 14.28 30.66 -4.54
C CYS A 254 13.41 29.88 -3.53
N ASN A 255 12.35 30.54 -3.04
CA ASN A 255 11.38 29.97 -2.11
C ASN A 255 9.94 30.31 -2.53
N GLU A 256 8.95 29.84 -1.78
CA GLU A 256 7.53 30.07 -2.09
C GLU A 256 7.18 31.57 -2.04
N THR A 257 7.70 32.31 -1.07
CA THR A 257 7.45 33.76 -0.91
C THR A 257 7.85 34.52 -2.16
N ILE A 258 9.07 34.30 -2.67
CA ILE A 258 9.57 34.93 -3.89
C ILE A 258 8.70 34.57 -5.09
N GLY A 259 8.31 33.28 -5.19
CA GLY A 259 7.45 32.81 -6.26
C GLY A 259 6.07 33.46 -6.25
N GLU A 260 5.47 33.64 -5.07
CA GLU A 260 4.18 34.32 -4.93
C GLU A 260 4.26 35.81 -5.22
N GLU A 261 5.32 36.50 -4.74
CA GLU A 261 5.54 37.92 -4.99
C GLU A 261 5.69 38.21 -6.48
N LEU A 262 6.55 37.46 -7.18
CA LEU A 262 6.76 37.60 -8.61
C LEU A 262 5.47 37.30 -9.42
N TYR A 263 4.69 36.29 -9.01
CA TYR A 263 3.42 36.00 -9.65
C TYR A 263 2.39 37.11 -9.43
N LYS A 264 2.28 37.67 -8.22
CA LYS A 264 1.42 38.80 -7.90
C LYS A 264 1.84 40.05 -8.68
N LEU A 265 3.15 40.31 -8.76
CA LEU A 265 3.68 41.44 -9.51
C LEU A 265 3.26 41.37 -10.98
N ALA A 266 3.39 40.21 -11.60
CA ALA A 266 3.00 39.97 -12.98
C ALA A 266 1.49 40.06 -13.24
N LYS A 267 0.65 39.77 -12.23
CA LYS A 267 -0.81 39.81 -12.35
C LYS A 267 -1.40 41.20 -12.16
N ASN A 268 -0.76 42.03 -11.35
CA ASN A 268 -1.29 43.31 -10.95
C ASN A 268 -0.73 44.50 -11.76
N ASN A 269 0.32 44.25 -12.56
CA ASN A 269 0.99 45.31 -13.31
C ASN A 269 1.23 44.88 -14.77
N HIS A 270 1.26 45.89 -15.65
CA HIS A 270 1.72 45.77 -17.00
C HIS A 270 3.04 46.56 -17.13
N TYR A 271 4.00 45.98 -17.83
CA TYR A 271 5.32 46.58 -17.97
C TYR A 271 5.63 46.79 -19.48
N ASP A 272 5.95 47.99 -19.86
CA ASP A 272 6.30 48.34 -21.24
C ASP A 272 7.75 47.93 -21.58
N ASN A 273 8.60 47.85 -20.56
CA ASN A 273 10.00 47.43 -20.73
C ASN A 273 10.54 46.73 -19.49
N PHE A 274 11.72 46.09 -19.66
CA PHE A 274 12.35 45.30 -18.59
C PHE A 274 12.87 46.16 -17.44
N ILE A 275 13.21 47.46 -17.68
CA ILE A 275 13.74 48.34 -16.65
C ILE A 275 12.65 48.65 -15.62
N GLU A 276 11.42 48.94 -16.06
CA GLU A 276 10.29 49.17 -15.17
C GLU A 276 9.99 47.92 -14.30
N LEU A 277 10.00 46.74 -14.91
CA LEU A 277 9.85 45.49 -14.18
C LEU A 277 10.96 45.30 -13.14
N LEU A 278 12.22 45.61 -13.51
CA LEU A 278 13.37 45.47 -12.63
C LEU A 278 13.28 46.39 -11.41
N VAL A 279 12.84 47.65 -11.60
CA VAL A 279 12.62 48.60 -10.51
C VAL A 279 11.55 48.08 -9.55
N ASP A 280 10.46 47.53 -10.08
CA ASP A 280 9.39 46.99 -9.25
C ASP A 280 9.81 45.70 -8.53
N ILE A 281 10.59 44.83 -9.14
CA ILE A 281 11.13 43.62 -8.48
C ILE A 281 11.98 44.06 -7.28
N ILE A 282 12.91 45.01 -7.47
CA ILE A 282 13.82 45.46 -6.41
C ILE A 282 13.08 46.19 -5.29
N SER A 283 12.06 46.98 -5.62
CA SER A 283 11.34 47.81 -4.64
C SER A 283 10.16 47.15 -3.95
N LYS A 284 9.53 46.13 -4.57
CA LYS A 284 8.28 45.54 -4.11
C LYS A 284 8.36 44.05 -3.77
N THR A 285 9.52 43.42 -3.97
CA THR A 285 9.72 41.98 -3.66
C THR A 285 10.96 41.74 -2.81
N HIS A 286 11.07 40.55 -2.25
CA HIS A 286 12.26 40.12 -1.49
C HIS A 286 13.30 39.42 -2.38
N VAL A 287 13.24 39.60 -3.69
CA VAL A 287 14.20 39.01 -4.63
C VAL A 287 15.57 39.67 -4.45
N ASP A 288 16.56 38.91 -4.10
CA ASP A 288 17.95 39.37 -4.02
C ASP A 288 18.69 39.33 -5.38
N ASN A 289 19.88 39.95 -5.44
CA ASN A 289 20.66 40.03 -6.67
C ASN A 289 21.01 38.64 -7.24
N ARG A 290 21.28 37.65 -6.39
CA ARG A 290 21.62 36.29 -6.81
C ARG A 290 20.44 35.58 -7.42
N GLN A 291 19.26 35.72 -6.80
CA GLN A 291 18.02 35.14 -7.30
C GLN A 291 17.61 35.77 -8.63
N LEU A 292 17.75 37.10 -8.73
CA LEU A 292 17.47 37.83 -9.97
C LEU A 292 18.39 37.37 -11.11
N GLU A 293 19.69 37.25 -10.86
CA GLU A 293 20.67 36.74 -11.83
C GLU A 293 20.26 35.33 -12.33
N ILE A 294 19.92 34.43 -11.43
CA ILE A 294 19.46 33.06 -11.78
C ILE A 294 18.22 33.11 -12.65
N LEU A 295 17.22 33.92 -12.29
CA LEU A 295 15.98 34.07 -13.04
C LEU A 295 16.24 34.62 -14.46
N ILE A 296 17.16 35.55 -14.62
CA ILE A 296 17.57 36.08 -15.93
C ILE A 296 18.26 34.99 -16.76
N ILE A 297 19.22 34.26 -16.18
CA ILE A 297 19.92 33.15 -16.87
C ILE A 297 18.93 32.05 -17.33
N LEU A 298 17.90 31.80 -16.56
CA LEU A 298 16.86 30.82 -16.89
C LEU A 298 15.77 31.35 -17.86
N ASN A 299 15.96 32.54 -18.43
CA ASN A 299 15.01 33.18 -19.36
C ASN A 299 13.60 33.35 -18.77
N PHE A 300 13.50 33.60 -17.45
CA PHE A 300 12.21 33.75 -16.77
C PHE A 300 11.38 34.90 -17.30
N PHE A 301 12.02 35.98 -17.70
CA PHE A 301 11.39 37.23 -18.16
C PHE A 301 11.19 37.32 -19.68
N SER A 302 11.49 36.26 -20.43
CA SER A 302 11.34 36.22 -21.90
C SER A 302 9.88 35.98 -22.35
#